data_0af51df50091cbf181557f8beb641b1b
#
_entry.id   0af51df50091cbf181557f8beb641b1b
#
_cell.length_a   1.000
_cell.length_b   1.000
_cell.length_c   1.000
_cell.angle_alpha   90.00
_cell.angle_beta   90.00
_cell.angle_gamma   90.00
#
_symmetry.space_group_name_H-M   'P 1'
#
loop_
_entity.id
_entity.type
_entity.pdbx_description
1 polymer ?
#
loop_
_entity_poly.entity_id
_entity_poly.type
_entity_poly.pdbx_seq_one_letter_code
_entity_poly.pdbx_strand_id
1 'polypeptide(L)'
;QQNLTFTLTQNEDPEISIYDTLVKDQPLPIIPICEKLDLVPASLDLARAEIDMATMMAREGILKSYLDEQKEKYDYILMDCSPSLGIVTTNALVAADKLYIPLTAEALPLKGLTMPDDIVREVKRRVNPTLELGGVFFTRFNNRKLNKEVISMVEKRYGEKVFQTKIRENIAIAELPLSGQTIFEYDPKSNGATDYRTLTDEIISREENR
;
A
#
# COMPACT_ATOMS: atom_id res chain seq x y z
N GLN A 1 1.73 2.47 13.01
CA GLN A 1 2.86 2.34 12.05
C GLN A 1 2.83 3.56 11.14
N GLN A 2 3.75 4.47 11.32
CA GLN A 2 3.86 5.70 10.51
C GLN A 2 5.19 5.71 9.74
N ASN A 3 5.66 4.53 9.34
CA ASN A 3 6.98 4.36 8.72
C ASN A 3 7.15 5.21 7.46
N LEU A 4 6.13 5.29 6.60
CA LEU A 4 6.18 6.10 5.39
C LEU A 4 6.31 7.60 5.72
N THR A 5 5.50 8.10 6.69
CA THR A 5 5.58 9.49 7.15
C THR A 5 6.97 9.82 7.65
N PHE A 6 7.49 9.01 8.57
CA PHE A 6 8.84 9.19 9.12
C PHE A 6 9.92 9.15 8.02
N THR A 7 9.85 8.17 7.12
CA THR A 7 10.84 8.03 6.05
C THR A 7 10.89 9.26 5.14
N LEU A 8 9.75 9.84 4.79
CA LEU A 8 9.69 10.97 3.85
C LEU A 8 9.85 12.34 4.51
N THR A 9 9.48 12.48 5.79
CA THR A 9 9.46 13.80 6.45
C THR A 9 10.48 13.91 7.58
N GLN A 10 11.02 12.79 8.06
CA GLN A 10 11.83 12.69 9.29
C GLN A 10 11.09 13.24 10.54
N ASN A 11 9.77 13.31 10.47
CA ASN A 11 8.90 13.75 11.55
C ASN A 11 8.12 12.54 12.11
N GLU A 12 8.31 12.25 13.38
CA GLU A 12 7.62 11.16 14.08
C GLU A 12 6.22 11.54 14.58
N ASP A 13 5.94 12.83 14.72
CA ASP A 13 4.68 13.31 15.31
C ASP A 13 4.16 14.55 14.55
N PRO A 14 3.52 14.35 13.39
CA PRO A 14 2.91 15.46 12.65
C PRO A 14 1.73 16.04 13.43
N GLU A 15 1.65 17.37 13.50
CA GLU A 15 0.58 18.10 14.20
C GLU A 15 -0.82 17.76 13.66
N ILE A 16 -0.94 17.52 12.35
CA ILE A 16 -2.17 17.13 11.66
C ILE A 16 -1.86 15.92 10.80
N SER A 17 -2.74 14.94 10.83
CA SER A 17 -2.56 13.66 10.13
C SER A 17 -3.87 13.17 9.52
N ILE A 18 -3.83 12.05 8.78
CA ILE A 18 -5.03 11.38 8.25
C ILE A 18 -6.05 11.03 9.37
N TYR A 19 -5.61 10.86 10.61
CA TYR A 19 -6.50 10.65 11.73
C TYR A 19 -7.46 11.82 11.92
N ASP A 20 -6.98 13.05 11.77
CA ASP A 20 -7.79 14.26 11.94
C ASP A 20 -8.86 14.37 10.84
N THR A 21 -8.56 13.92 9.64
CA THR A 21 -9.53 13.80 8.55
C THR A 21 -10.59 12.74 8.87
N LEU A 22 -10.15 11.54 9.27
CA LEU A 22 -11.06 10.40 9.48
C LEU A 22 -11.96 10.55 10.70
N VAL A 23 -11.47 11.22 11.77
CA VAL A 23 -12.13 11.27 13.08
C VAL A 23 -12.70 12.65 13.39
N LYS A 24 -12.04 13.72 12.94
CA LYS A 24 -12.40 15.11 13.30
C LYS A 24 -12.98 15.89 12.10
N ASP A 25 -13.22 15.23 10.97
CA ASP A 25 -13.80 15.84 9.75
C ASP A 25 -12.98 17.05 9.24
N GLN A 26 -11.64 16.97 9.37
CA GLN A 26 -10.74 18.00 8.87
C GLN A 26 -10.31 17.71 7.43
N PRO A 27 -10.00 18.72 6.61
CA PRO A 27 -9.44 18.53 5.28
C PRO A 27 -8.20 17.62 5.29
N LEU A 28 -7.92 16.96 4.16
CA LEU A 28 -6.71 16.15 4.00
C LEU A 28 -5.46 17.01 4.21
N PRO A 29 -4.57 16.65 5.14
CA PRO A 29 -3.32 17.38 5.41
C PRO A 29 -2.26 17.02 4.34
N ILE A 30 -2.40 17.59 3.15
CA ILE A 30 -1.50 17.30 2.02
C ILE A 30 -0.21 18.10 2.18
N ILE A 31 0.91 17.40 2.25
CA ILE A 31 2.25 17.96 2.41
C ILE A 31 3.06 17.73 1.12
N PRO A 32 3.55 18.75 0.43
CA PRO A 32 4.41 18.58 -0.72
C PRO A 32 5.79 18.06 -0.28
N ILE A 33 6.21 16.93 -0.85
CA ILE A 33 7.53 16.31 -0.61
C ILE A 33 8.51 16.73 -1.71
N CYS A 34 8.08 16.66 -2.97
CA CYS A 34 8.84 17.14 -4.12
C CYS A 34 7.88 17.48 -5.27
N GLU A 35 8.41 17.91 -6.42
CA GLU A 35 7.61 18.43 -7.56
C GLU A 35 6.45 17.52 -7.99
N LYS A 36 6.57 16.20 -7.83
CA LYS A 36 5.55 15.22 -8.27
C LYS A 36 5.09 14.27 -7.18
N LEU A 37 5.34 14.60 -5.92
CA LEU A 37 5.00 13.75 -4.80
C LEU A 37 4.49 14.57 -3.63
N ASP A 38 3.25 14.33 -3.29
CA ASP A 38 2.64 14.82 -2.06
C ASP A 38 2.41 13.66 -1.09
N LEU A 39 2.37 13.96 0.18
CA LEU A 39 2.13 13.01 1.27
C LEU A 39 0.95 13.47 2.12
N VAL A 40 0.07 12.53 2.46
CA VAL A 40 -0.84 12.66 3.60
C VAL A 40 -0.23 11.90 4.77
N PRO A 41 0.21 12.57 5.83
CA PRO A 41 0.92 11.91 6.92
C PRO A 41 -0.02 11.10 7.80
N ALA A 42 0.54 10.07 8.44
CA ALA A 42 -0.10 9.32 9.52
C ALA A 42 0.58 9.62 10.85
N SER A 43 -0.18 9.60 11.94
CA SER A 43 0.31 9.71 13.34
C SER A 43 0.03 8.42 14.11
N LEU A 44 0.58 8.33 15.33
CA LEU A 44 0.27 7.23 16.25
C LEU A 44 -1.20 7.19 16.66
N ASP A 45 -1.88 8.34 16.64
CA ASP A 45 -3.31 8.42 16.97
C ASP A 45 -4.18 7.59 16.01
N LEU A 46 -3.69 7.30 14.78
CA LEU A 46 -4.41 6.44 13.85
C LEU A 46 -4.71 5.05 14.43
N ALA A 47 -3.93 4.59 15.40
CA ALA A 47 -4.19 3.33 16.11
C ALA A 47 -5.50 3.37 16.93
N ARG A 48 -5.98 4.57 17.29
CA ARG A 48 -7.24 4.77 18.04
C ARG A 48 -8.45 4.91 17.13
N ALA A 49 -8.24 5.12 15.83
CA ALA A 49 -9.32 5.38 14.88
C ALA A 49 -10.42 4.32 14.92
N GLU A 50 -10.10 3.05 15.20
CA GLU A 50 -11.09 1.98 15.33
C GLU A 50 -12.12 2.24 16.44
N ILE A 51 -11.65 2.77 17.56
CA ILE A 51 -12.49 3.08 18.72
C ILE A 51 -13.27 4.37 18.44
N ASP A 52 -12.57 5.41 17.98
CA ASP A 52 -13.13 6.74 17.83
C ASP A 52 -14.17 6.80 16.68
N MET A 53 -14.00 5.98 15.64
CA MET A 53 -14.97 5.85 14.54
C MET A 53 -16.10 4.84 14.82
N ALA A 54 -16.09 4.13 15.94
CA ALA A 54 -17.02 3.00 16.18
C ALA A 54 -18.50 3.40 16.07
N THR A 55 -18.86 4.62 16.45
CA THR A 55 -20.23 5.14 16.46
C THR A 55 -20.55 6.09 15.30
N MET A 56 -19.58 6.34 14.42
CA MET A 56 -19.77 7.26 13.29
C MET A 56 -20.62 6.60 12.19
N MET A 57 -21.53 7.38 11.61
CA MET A 57 -22.33 6.94 10.49
C MET A 57 -21.49 6.87 9.20
N ALA A 58 -21.75 5.88 8.36
CA ALA A 58 -21.05 5.66 7.07
C ALA A 58 -19.52 5.69 7.17
N ARG A 59 -19.01 5.32 8.32
CA ARG A 59 -17.57 5.41 8.69
C ARG A 59 -16.62 4.71 7.72
N GLU A 60 -17.11 3.74 6.96
CA GLU A 60 -16.31 3.00 5.97
C GLU A 60 -16.01 3.83 4.72
N GLY A 61 -16.78 4.87 4.45
CA GLY A 61 -16.70 5.71 3.24
C GLY A 61 -16.07 7.10 3.44
N ILE A 62 -15.66 7.44 4.67
CA ILE A 62 -15.15 8.78 4.98
C ILE A 62 -13.95 9.14 4.10
N LEU A 63 -12.93 8.27 4.03
CA LEU A 63 -11.75 8.53 3.21
C LEU A 63 -12.11 8.71 1.74
N LYS A 64 -13.04 7.92 1.23
CA LYS A 64 -13.49 8.01 -0.17
C LYS A 64 -14.01 9.40 -0.50
N SER A 65 -14.85 10.01 0.35
CA SER A 65 -15.41 11.33 0.10
C SER A 65 -14.34 12.41 -0.07
N TYR A 66 -13.27 12.37 0.75
CA TYR A 66 -12.15 13.29 0.61
C TYR A 66 -11.27 13.02 -0.60
N LEU A 67 -11.03 11.74 -0.93
CA LEU A 67 -10.19 11.38 -2.07
C LEU A 67 -10.90 11.63 -3.42
N ASP A 68 -12.22 11.51 -3.49
CA ASP A 68 -12.97 11.84 -4.71
C ASP A 68 -12.77 13.30 -5.15
N GLU A 69 -12.54 14.23 -4.22
CA GLU A 69 -12.19 15.63 -4.51
C GLU A 69 -10.77 15.83 -5.03
N GLN A 70 -9.90 14.84 -4.85
CA GLN A 70 -8.49 14.92 -5.24
C GLN A 70 -8.17 14.17 -6.55
N LYS A 71 -9.07 13.33 -7.04
CA LYS A 71 -8.82 12.42 -8.19
C LYS A 71 -8.32 13.10 -9.45
N GLU A 72 -8.77 14.33 -9.73
CA GLU A 72 -8.35 15.07 -10.92
C GLU A 72 -6.98 15.76 -10.76
N LYS A 73 -6.41 15.77 -9.56
CA LYS A 73 -5.15 16.43 -9.26
C LYS A 73 -3.93 15.49 -9.32
N TYR A 74 -4.19 14.19 -9.25
CA TYR A 74 -3.14 13.17 -9.17
C TYR A 74 -3.35 12.07 -10.19
N ASP A 75 -2.28 11.65 -10.86
CA ASP A 75 -2.29 10.47 -11.74
C ASP A 75 -2.48 9.18 -10.94
N TYR A 76 -1.90 9.13 -9.74
CA TYR A 76 -1.95 7.99 -8.82
C TYR A 76 -2.10 8.44 -7.38
N ILE A 77 -2.96 7.77 -6.62
CA ILE A 77 -3.08 7.89 -5.17
C ILE A 77 -2.75 6.53 -4.56
N LEU A 78 -1.62 6.43 -3.85
CA LEU A 78 -1.16 5.21 -3.21
C LEU A 78 -1.49 5.22 -1.72
N MET A 79 -2.15 4.19 -1.23
CA MET A 79 -2.52 4.06 0.18
C MET A 79 -1.72 2.90 0.80
N ASP A 80 -0.72 3.24 1.63
CA ASP A 80 0.03 2.25 2.43
C ASP A 80 -0.81 1.82 3.62
N CYS A 81 -1.21 0.55 3.64
CA CYS A 81 -2.12 0.00 4.64
C CYS A 81 -1.45 -1.02 5.54
N SER A 82 -1.87 -1.06 6.81
CA SER A 82 -1.49 -2.14 7.70
C SER A 82 -2.11 -3.47 7.25
N PRO A 83 -1.53 -4.62 7.61
CA PRO A 83 -2.09 -5.93 7.26
C PRO A 83 -3.38 -6.27 8.03
N SER A 84 -3.81 -5.44 8.97
CA SER A 84 -5.07 -5.62 9.71
C SER A 84 -6.26 -5.15 8.88
N LEU A 85 -7.41 -5.83 9.01
CA LEU A 85 -8.68 -5.49 8.36
C LEU A 85 -9.55 -4.59 9.22
N GLY A 86 -8.95 -3.63 9.90
CA GLY A 86 -9.67 -2.66 10.67
C GLY A 86 -10.37 -1.58 9.84
N ILE A 87 -11.04 -0.64 10.52
CA ILE A 87 -11.82 0.43 9.86
C ILE A 87 -10.95 1.30 8.95
N VAL A 88 -9.69 1.54 9.29
CA VAL A 88 -8.76 2.34 8.48
C VAL A 88 -8.46 1.64 7.15
N THR A 89 -8.12 0.34 7.19
CA THR A 89 -7.90 -0.45 5.98
C THR A 89 -9.18 -0.59 5.15
N THR A 90 -10.33 -0.72 5.80
CA THR A 90 -11.63 -0.75 5.12
C THR A 90 -11.89 0.56 4.37
N ASN A 91 -11.62 1.72 4.98
CA ASN A 91 -11.71 3.03 4.31
C ASN A 91 -10.83 3.08 3.05
N ALA A 92 -9.59 2.60 3.13
CA ALA A 92 -8.70 2.55 1.98
C ALA A 92 -9.27 1.64 0.87
N LEU A 93 -9.78 0.45 1.20
CA LEU A 93 -10.38 -0.47 0.23
C LEU A 93 -11.69 0.06 -0.40
N VAL A 94 -12.46 0.84 0.35
CA VAL A 94 -13.67 1.50 -0.16
C VAL A 94 -13.32 2.62 -1.15
N ALA A 95 -12.23 3.31 -0.91
CA ALA A 95 -11.76 4.40 -1.78
C ALA A 95 -10.93 3.93 -2.99
N ALA A 96 -10.34 2.73 -2.91
CA ALA A 96 -9.42 2.22 -3.92
C ALA A 96 -10.13 1.67 -5.17
N ASP A 97 -9.49 1.83 -6.33
CA ASP A 97 -9.84 1.14 -7.56
C ASP A 97 -9.16 -0.23 -7.61
N LYS A 98 -7.93 -0.34 -7.09
CA LYS A 98 -7.13 -1.56 -7.14
C LYS A 98 -6.40 -1.86 -5.84
N LEU A 99 -6.30 -3.15 -5.54
CA LEU A 99 -5.52 -3.69 -4.44
C LEU A 99 -4.28 -4.40 -4.99
N TYR A 100 -3.10 -3.98 -4.55
CA TYR A 100 -1.83 -4.64 -4.81
C TYR A 100 -1.32 -5.30 -3.54
N ILE A 101 -0.83 -6.54 -3.63
CA ILE A 101 -0.47 -7.33 -2.47
C ILE A 101 1.01 -7.70 -2.52
N PRO A 102 1.84 -7.07 -1.68
CA PRO A 102 3.22 -7.51 -1.49
C PRO A 102 3.24 -8.79 -0.64
N LEU A 103 3.96 -9.81 -1.11
CA LEU A 103 4.20 -11.04 -0.38
C LEU A 103 5.69 -11.26 -0.17
N THR A 104 6.06 -11.76 1.01
CA THR A 104 7.40 -12.34 1.19
C THR A 104 7.37 -13.80 0.76
N ALA A 105 8.39 -14.25 0.02
CA ALA A 105 8.51 -15.64 -0.40
C ALA A 105 9.02 -16.58 0.72
N GLU A 106 8.92 -16.16 1.97
CA GLU A 106 9.17 -16.99 3.16
C GLU A 106 7.89 -17.80 3.44
N ALA A 107 8.02 -18.92 4.16
CA ALA A 107 6.94 -19.88 4.36
C ALA A 107 5.59 -19.21 4.72
N LEU A 108 4.77 -19.00 3.70
CA LEU A 108 3.40 -18.54 3.89
C LEU A 108 2.58 -19.70 4.44
N PRO A 109 1.92 -19.57 5.59
CA PRO A 109 0.89 -20.51 5.95
C PRO A 109 -0.14 -20.53 4.82
N LEU A 110 -0.44 -21.69 4.27
CA LEU A 110 -1.42 -21.88 3.17
C LEU A 110 -2.77 -21.18 3.43
N LYS A 111 -3.11 -20.97 4.69
CA LYS A 111 -4.28 -20.18 5.14
C LYS A 111 -4.16 -18.68 4.84
N GLY A 112 -2.95 -18.11 4.75
CA GLY A 112 -2.76 -16.69 4.43
C GLY A 112 -2.99 -16.35 2.95
N LEU A 113 -2.93 -17.33 2.05
CA LEU A 113 -3.18 -17.13 0.61
C LEU A 113 -4.66 -16.96 0.25
N THR A 114 -5.60 -17.34 1.14
CA THR A 114 -7.03 -17.19 0.87
C THR A 114 -7.58 -15.82 1.27
N MET A 115 -6.93 -15.14 2.21
CA MET A 115 -7.42 -13.86 2.75
C MET A 115 -7.60 -12.75 1.71
N PRO A 116 -6.66 -12.51 0.78
CA PRO A 116 -6.83 -11.40 -0.18
C PRO A 116 -8.07 -11.53 -1.06
N ASP A 117 -8.33 -12.74 -1.57
CA ASP A 117 -9.50 -12.99 -2.43
C ASP A 117 -10.81 -12.80 -1.68
N ASP A 118 -10.85 -13.29 -0.43
CA ASP A 118 -12.03 -13.19 0.43
C ASP A 118 -12.30 -11.73 0.80
N ILE A 119 -11.26 -10.97 1.07
CA ILE A 119 -11.36 -9.53 1.36
C ILE A 119 -11.90 -8.77 0.15
N VAL A 120 -11.26 -8.94 -1.02
CA VAL A 120 -11.71 -8.27 -2.25
C VAL A 120 -13.16 -8.63 -2.55
N ARG A 121 -13.53 -9.91 -2.46
CA ARG A 121 -14.91 -10.36 -2.69
C ARG A 121 -15.90 -9.73 -1.73
N GLU A 122 -15.57 -9.67 -0.44
CA GLU A 122 -16.45 -9.12 0.58
C GLU A 122 -16.62 -7.60 0.42
N VAL A 123 -15.53 -6.88 0.15
CA VAL A 123 -15.55 -5.44 -0.12
C VAL A 123 -16.32 -5.14 -1.40
N LYS A 124 -16.09 -5.88 -2.50
CA LYS A 124 -16.85 -5.75 -3.75
C LYS A 124 -18.34 -5.94 -3.55
N ARG A 125 -18.71 -6.94 -2.77
CA ARG A 125 -20.12 -7.28 -2.54
C ARG A 125 -20.85 -6.22 -1.72
N ARG A 126 -20.18 -5.58 -0.76
CA ARG A 126 -20.84 -4.75 0.24
C ARG A 126 -20.71 -3.26 0.01
N VAL A 127 -19.52 -2.78 -0.35
CA VAL A 127 -19.19 -1.35 -0.22
C VAL A 127 -18.45 -0.76 -1.41
N ASN A 128 -17.69 -1.54 -2.19
CA ASN A 128 -16.98 -1.05 -3.38
C ASN A 128 -17.02 -2.08 -4.52
N PRO A 129 -18.08 -2.10 -5.35
CA PRO A 129 -18.23 -3.05 -6.44
C PRO A 129 -17.13 -2.98 -7.51
N THR A 130 -16.45 -1.86 -7.62
CA THR A 130 -15.42 -1.61 -8.63
C THR A 130 -14.02 -2.05 -8.20
N LEU A 131 -13.78 -2.31 -6.90
CA LEU A 131 -12.48 -2.73 -6.41
C LEU A 131 -11.98 -3.97 -7.15
N GLU A 132 -10.78 -3.92 -7.68
CA GLU A 132 -10.12 -5.05 -8.33
C GLU A 132 -8.85 -5.49 -7.61
N LEU A 133 -8.53 -6.79 -7.71
CA LEU A 133 -7.18 -7.25 -7.43
C LEU A 133 -6.27 -6.82 -8.59
N GLY A 134 -5.46 -5.78 -8.38
CA GLY A 134 -4.50 -5.28 -9.35
C GLY A 134 -3.37 -6.27 -9.60
N GLY A 135 -2.86 -6.88 -8.53
CA GLY A 135 -1.88 -7.95 -8.64
C GLY A 135 -1.18 -8.30 -7.34
N VAL A 136 -0.34 -9.32 -7.43
CA VAL A 136 0.47 -9.85 -6.34
C VAL A 136 1.92 -9.82 -6.76
N PHE A 137 2.80 -9.28 -5.93
CA PHE A 137 4.24 -9.24 -6.21
C PHE A 137 5.06 -9.70 -5.01
N PHE A 138 6.27 -10.21 -5.30
CA PHE A 138 7.14 -10.72 -4.26
C PHE A 138 8.19 -9.71 -3.84
N THR A 139 8.36 -9.58 -2.52
CA THR A 139 9.43 -8.81 -1.89
C THR A 139 10.38 -9.74 -1.13
N ARG A 140 11.58 -9.24 -0.80
CA ARG A 140 12.64 -10.00 -0.11
C ARG A 140 12.96 -11.33 -0.79
N PHE A 141 12.87 -11.32 -2.12
CA PHE A 141 13.15 -12.52 -2.92
C PHE A 141 14.63 -12.92 -2.83
N ASN A 142 14.86 -14.20 -2.64
CA ASN A 142 16.17 -14.84 -2.78
C ASN A 142 16.04 -16.18 -3.52
N ASN A 143 17.15 -16.73 -4.02
CA ASN A 143 17.15 -17.93 -4.85
C ASN A 143 17.00 -19.26 -4.08
N ARG A 144 16.57 -19.26 -2.82
CA ARG A 144 16.39 -20.48 -2.02
C ARG A 144 15.26 -21.35 -2.59
N LYS A 145 15.39 -22.67 -2.43
CA LYS A 145 14.40 -23.65 -2.92
C LYS A 145 12.99 -23.33 -2.39
N LEU A 146 12.87 -23.03 -1.11
CA LEU A 146 11.59 -22.68 -0.48
C LEU A 146 10.91 -21.48 -1.17
N ASN A 147 11.66 -20.42 -1.50
CA ASN A 147 11.12 -19.26 -2.20
C ASN A 147 10.50 -19.64 -3.55
N LYS A 148 11.20 -20.49 -4.31
CA LYS A 148 10.72 -20.97 -5.64
C LYS A 148 9.45 -21.79 -5.51
N GLU A 149 9.35 -22.64 -4.48
CA GLU A 149 8.15 -23.44 -4.21
C GLU A 149 6.95 -22.54 -3.85
N VAL A 150 7.14 -21.57 -2.95
CA VAL A 150 6.09 -20.62 -2.58
C VAL A 150 5.63 -19.80 -3.78
N ILE A 151 6.55 -19.27 -4.58
CA ILE A 151 6.24 -18.53 -5.81
C ILE A 151 5.39 -19.38 -6.75
N SER A 152 5.81 -20.61 -7.03
CA SER A 152 5.07 -21.52 -7.92
C SER A 152 3.65 -21.80 -7.43
N MET A 153 3.43 -21.88 -6.11
CA MET A 153 2.08 -22.05 -5.54
C MET A 153 1.21 -20.81 -5.74
N VAL A 154 1.78 -19.61 -5.57
CA VAL A 154 1.08 -18.34 -5.78
C VAL A 154 0.78 -18.13 -7.27
N GLU A 155 1.74 -18.41 -8.14
CA GLU A 155 1.56 -18.35 -9.61
C GLU A 155 0.45 -19.29 -10.10
N LYS A 156 0.37 -20.51 -9.55
CA LYS A 156 -0.72 -21.46 -9.87
C LYS A 156 -2.11 -20.94 -9.43
N ARG A 157 -2.16 -20.16 -8.35
CA ARG A 157 -3.41 -19.64 -7.81
C ARG A 157 -3.86 -18.38 -8.51
N TYR A 158 -2.95 -17.42 -8.70
CA TYR A 158 -3.26 -16.07 -9.17
C TYR A 158 -2.95 -15.84 -10.66
N GLY A 159 -2.24 -16.77 -11.30
CA GLY A 159 -1.94 -16.71 -12.73
C GLY A 159 -1.32 -15.38 -13.14
N GLU A 160 -1.92 -14.74 -14.13
CA GLU A 160 -1.46 -13.46 -14.69
C GLU A 160 -1.51 -12.28 -13.71
N LYS A 161 -2.22 -12.42 -12.58
CA LYS A 161 -2.20 -11.41 -11.51
C LYS A 161 -0.87 -11.37 -10.75
N VAL A 162 -0.01 -12.38 -10.88
CA VAL A 162 1.34 -12.34 -10.30
C VAL A 162 2.25 -11.50 -11.18
N PHE A 163 2.94 -10.53 -10.58
CA PHE A 163 3.94 -9.74 -11.28
C PHE A 163 5.17 -10.58 -11.61
N GLN A 164 5.74 -10.35 -12.79
CA GLN A 164 6.99 -11.01 -13.20
C GLN A 164 8.17 -10.48 -12.38
N THR A 165 8.14 -9.19 -12.10
CA THR A 165 9.15 -8.50 -11.28
C THR A 165 9.08 -8.97 -9.83
N LYS A 166 10.25 -9.25 -9.27
CA LYS A 166 10.42 -9.64 -7.87
C LYS A 166 11.43 -8.70 -7.22
N ILE A 167 11.07 -8.13 -6.08
CA ILE A 167 11.99 -7.25 -5.33
C ILE A 167 12.94 -8.13 -4.53
N ARG A 168 14.21 -8.11 -4.90
CA ARG A 168 15.26 -8.88 -4.23
C ARG A 168 15.53 -8.34 -2.83
N GLU A 169 15.98 -9.22 -1.96
CA GLU A 169 16.52 -8.82 -0.66
C GLU A 169 17.69 -7.85 -0.87
N ASN A 170 17.62 -6.67 -0.23
CA ASN A 170 18.59 -5.60 -0.43
C ASN A 170 18.79 -4.81 0.87
N ILE A 171 20.05 -4.68 1.30
CA ILE A 171 20.42 -3.99 2.55
C ILE A 171 20.12 -2.50 2.43
N ALA A 172 20.40 -1.88 1.27
CA ALA A 172 20.16 -0.46 1.07
C ALA A 172 18.68 -0.09 1.31
N ILE A 173 17.71 -0.94 0.92
CA ILE A 173 16.29 -0.71 1.24
C ILE A 173 16.02 -0.73 2.75
N ALA A 174 16.69 -1.60 3.50
CA ALA A 174 16.51 -1.70 4.94
C ALA A 174 17.08 -0.47 5.69
N GLU A 175 18.04 0.23 5.11
CA GLU A 175 18.69 1.41 5.67
C GLU A 175 17.93 2.72 5.39
N LEU A 176 17.03 2.75 4.39
CA LEU A 176 16.28 3.95 3.96
C LEU A 176 15.56 4.69 5.08
N PRO A 177 14.87 4.03 6.02
CA PRO A 177 14.14 4.75 7.06
C PRO A 177 15.01 5.69 7.89
N LEU A 178 16.30 5.39 8.02
CA LEU A 178 17.26 6.20 8.76
C LEU A 178 17.88 7.32 7.92
N SER A 179 17.83 7.21 6.59
CA SER A 179 18.48 8.16 5.69
C SER A 179 17.60 9.35 5.30
N GLY A 180 16.28 9.21 5.39
CA GLY A 180 15.34 10.21 4.89
C GLY A 180 15.34 10.36 3.36
N GLN A 181 15.88 9.38 2.65
CA GLN A 181 16.04 9.38 1.19
C GLN A 181 15.23 8.27 0.54
N THR A 182 14.92 8.43 -0.74
CA THR A 182 14.40 7.33 -1.55
C THR A 182 15.54 6.38 -1.95
N ILE A 183 15.22 5.13 -2.33
CA ILE A 183 16.25 4.20 -2.85
C ILE A 183 16.93 4.75 -4.10
N PHE A 184 16.25 5.59 -4.88
CA PHE A 184 16.75 6.19 -6.09
C PHE A 184 17.77 7.30 -5.83
N GLU A 185 17.73 7.92 -4.66
CA GLU A 185 18.68 8.93 -4.18
C GLU A 185 19.82 8.27 -3.40
N TYR A 186 19.49 7.33 -2.51
CA TYR A 186 20.44 6.67 -1.60
C TYR A 186 21.41 5.75 -2.35
N ASP A 187 20.87 4.82 -3.15
CA ASP A 187 21.68 3.92 -3.98
C ASP A 187 20.98 3.63 -5.33
N PRO A 188 21.09 4.57 -6.29
CA PRO A 188 20.40 4.49 -7.59
C PRO A 188 20.83 3.30 -8.46
N LYS A 189 21.97 2.67 -8.14
CA LYS A 189 22.51 1.51 -8.88
C LYS A 189 22.23 0.18 -8.18
N SER A 190 21.62 0.21 -7.01
CA SER A 190 21.28 -1.00 -6.26
C SER A 190 20.28 -1.89 -7.02
N ASN A 191 20.28 -3.15 -6.64
CA ASN A 191 19.22 -4.07 -7.07
C ASN A 191 17.84 -3.57 -6.64
N GLY A 192 17.75 -2.94 -5.46
CA GLY A 192 16.50 -2.38 -4.96
C GLY A 192 15.95 -1.29 -5.87
N ALA A 193 16.77 -0.31 -6.26
CA ALA A 193 16.36 0.75 -7.17
C ALA A 193 15.92 0.19 -8.54
N THR A 194 16.69 -0.79 -9.06
CA THR A 194 16.37 -1.43 -10.34
C THR A 194 15.04 -2.20 -10.27
N ASP A 195 14.85 -3.01 -9.24
CA ASP A 195 13.68 -3.87 -9.10
C ASP A 195 12.40 -3.05 -8.90
N TYR A 196 12.44 -1.99 -8.06
CA TYR A 196 11.29 -1.10 -7.88
C TYR A 196 10.95 -0.31 -9.14
N ARG A 197 11.95 0.14 -9.92
CA ARG A 197 11.69 0.80 -11.21
C ARG A 197 11.00 -0.16 -12.17
N THR A 198 11.52 -1.38 -12.30
CA THR A 198 10.92 -2.41 -13.16
C THR A 198 9.49 -2.78 -12.72
N LEU A 199 9.24 -2.86 -11.40
CA LEU A 199 7.90 -3.11 -10.88
C LEU A 199 6.95 -1.95 -11.23
N THR A 200 7.42 -0.71 -11.11
CA THR A 200 6.63 0.47 -11.48
C THR A 200 6.26 0.45 -12.96
N ASP A 201 7.23 0.18 -13.83
CA ASP A 201 7.00 0.08 -15.27
C ASP A 201 6.01 -1.05 -15.60
N GLU A 202 6.11 -2.19 -14.93
CA GLU A 202 5.17 -3.31 -15.10
C GLU A 202 3.76 -2.94 -14.62
N ILE A 203 3.61 -2.21 -13.51
CA ILE A 203 2.31 -1.71 -13.02
C ILE A 203 1.71 -0.77 -14.06
N ILE A 204 2.42 0.26 -14.48
CA ILE A 204 1.94 1.26 -15.45
C ILE A 204 1.52 0.57 -16.75
N SER A 205 2.35 -0.30 -17.29
CA SER A 205 2.02 -1.04 -18.52
C SER A 205 0.76 -1.88 -18.40
N ARG A 206 0.50 -2.48 -17.23
CA ARG A 206 -0.74 -3.25 -16.97
C ARG A 206 -1.97 -2.34 -16.84
N GLU A 207 -1.79 -1.08 -16.44
CA GLU A 207 -2.88 -0.09 -16.35
C GLU A 207 -3.24 0.45 -17.74
N GLU A 208 -2.26 0.75 -18.59
CA GLU A 208 -2.45 1.31 -19.93
C GLU A 208 -3.03 0.30 -20.94
N ASN A 209 -2.80 -0.99 -20.74
CA ASN A 209 -3.27 -2.06 -21.64
C ASN A 209 -4.67 -2.60 -21.31
N ARG A 210 -5.44 -1.91 -20.49
CA ARG A 210 -6.84 -2.22 -20.14
C ARG A 210 -7.81 -1.20 -20.69
#